data_e66fca5f1a5c1f5ad9af1aac7377dd71
#
_entry.id   e66fca5f1a5c1f5ad9af1aac7377dd71
#
_cell.length_a   1.000
_cell.length_b   1.000
_cell.length_c   1.000
_cell.angle_alpha   90.00
_cell.angle_beta   90.00
_cell.angle_gamma   90.00
#
_symmetry.space_group_name_H-M   'P 1'
#
loop_
_entity.id
_entity.type
_entity.pdbx_description
1 polymer ?
#
loop_
_entity_poly.entity_id
_entity_poly.type
_entity_poly.pdbx_seq_one_letter_code
_entity_poly.pdbx_strand_id
1 'polypeptide(L)'
;MSVEVFINIKEKCSRCRKSSPITDFETGEMFCGACGFVLSERVEDSGPERRSFLDDRVDRGRTGSGVSLAKHDQGLSTIINPINKDASGKPLSSLMKNTLKRLRTLDRRSQVYTPVDRNLIQAFNELTRLKDKLALSDAVIERAAYIYRKAIENKLVRGRSISGMIASALYAACRDTETPRTLNDVAEAGNTKRKEIARCYRLLYRELDLKMPVVDPIHCVARISSLLEIAEKTKRYAVKVLKVAKEHEESAGKDPM
;
A
#
# COMPACT_ATOMS: atom_id res chain seq x y z
N MET A 1 3.88 -6.76 21.58
CA MET A 1 4.85 -5.66 21.42
C MET A 1 4.04 -4.42 21.16
N SER A 2 3.92 -3.57 22.18
CA SER A 2 3.12 -2.35 22.15
C SER A 2 3.85 -1.31 21.31
N VAL A 3 3.24 -0.89 20.21
CA VAL A 3 3.75 0.23 19.41
C VAL A 3 3.35 1.50 20.15
N GLU A 4 4.28 2.07 20.89
CA GLU A 4 4.15 3.40 21.46
C GLU A 4 4.19 4.40 20.29
N VAL A 5 3.02 4.92 19.91
CA VAL A 5 2.93 6.06 19.01
C VAL A 5 3.30 7.30 19.82
N PHE A 6 4.57 7.70 19.75
CA PHE A 6 5.02 8.96 20.31
C PHE A 6 4.45 10.11 19.49
N ILE A 7 3.33 10.66 19.94
CA ILE A 7 2.92 12.00 19.51
C ILE A 7 3.93 12.96 20.13
N ASN A 8 4.81 13.49 19.31
CA ASN A 8 5.91 14.37 19.71
C ASN A 8 5.36 15.79 19.96
N ILE A 9 4.52 15.93 21.00
CA ILE A 9 4.07 17.24 21.46
C ILE A 9 5.17 17.79 22.38
N LYS A 10 5.97 18.70 21.86
CA LYS A 10 6.96 19.48 22.62
C LYS A 10 6.27 20.53 23.52
N GLU A 11 5.23 20.16 24.24
CA GLU A 11 4.59 21.07 25.17
C GLU A 11 5.34 21.04 26.51
N LYS A 12 5.89 22.18 26.87
CA LYS A 12 6.47 22.38 28.19
C LYS A 12 5.36 22.67 29.19
N CYS A 13 5.40 21.99 30.34
CA CYS A 13 4.45 22.28 31.41
C CYS A 13 4.46 23.78 31.76
N SER A 14 3.27 24.41 31.80
CA SER A 14 3.11 25.82 32.14
C SER A 14 3.52 26.14 33.59
N ARG A 15 3.44 25.12 34.49
CA ARG A 15 3.74 25.28 35.90
C ARG A 15 5.22 25.06 36.25
N CYS A 16 5.82 23.96 35.78
CA CYS A 16 7.21 23.62 36.14
C CYS A 16 8.21 23.74 34.99
N ARG A 17 7.72 24.08 33.76
CA ARG A 17 8.53 24.26 32.54
C ARG A 17 9.32 23.01 32.11
N LYS A 18 9.11 21.87 32.73
CA LYS A 18 9.72 20.59 32.33
C LYS A 18 8.88 19.96 31.20
N SER A 19 9.53 19.24 30.28
CA SER A 19 8.88 18.52 29.20
C SER A 19 8.82 17.03 29.56
N SER A 20 7.81 16.65 30.34
CA SER A 20 7.54 15.26 30.71
C SER A 20 6.03 15.00 30.70
N PRO A 21 5.34 15.10 29.54
CA PRO A 21 3.92 14.78 29.46
C PRO A 21 3.73 13.27 29.59
N ILE A 22 2.79 12.85 30.42
CA ILE A 22 2.31 11.48 30.56
C ILE A 22 0.85 11.49 30.17
N THR A 23 0.45 10.60 29.28
CA THR A 23 -0.94 10.43 28.85
C THR A 23 -1.54 9.21 29.56
N ASP A 24 -2.61 9.41 30.25
CA ASP A 24 -3.44 8.34 30.81
C ASP A 24 -4.51 7.97 29.79
N PHE A 25 -4.44 6.76 29.24
CA PHE A 25 -5.38 6.29 28.22
C PHE A 25 -6.75 5.85 28.81
N GLU A 26 -6.84 5.64 30.13
CA GLU A 26 -8.11 5.27 30.77
C GLU A 26 -8.98 6.50 31.00
N THR A 27 -8.38 7.60 31.44
CA THR A 27 -9.09 8.86 31.72
C THR A 27 -9.08 9.81 30.53
N GLY A 28 -8.17 9.63 29.59
CA GLY A 28 -7.97 10.54 28.46
C GLY A 28 -7.32 11.85 28.86
N GLU A 29 -6.64 11.90 30.01
CA GLU A 29 -5.97 13.08 30.53
C GLU A 29 -4.47 13.05 30.20
N MET A 30 -3.91 14.22 29.92
CA MET A 30 -2.47 14.41 29.79
C MET A 30 -1.98 15.30 30.92
N PHE A 31 -1.09 14.77 31.75
CA PHE A 31 -0.52 15.48 32.89
C PHE A 31 1.02 15.49 32.89
N CYS A 32 1.56 16.44 33.60
CA CYS A 32 3.01 16.54 33.76
C CYS A 32 3.52 15.56 34.80
N GLY A 33 4.37 14.60 34.42
CA GLY A 33 4.98 13.61 35.32
C GLY A 33 5.87 14.19 36.42
N ALA A 34 6.29 15.49 36.31
CA ALA A 34 7.15 16.12 37.31
C ALA A 34 6.36 16.87 38.41
N CYS A 35 5.18 17.44 38.11
CA CYS A 35 4.42 18.26 39.06
C CYS A 35 2.94 17.92 39.11
N GLY A 36 2.45 16.93 38.35
CA GLY A 36 1.04 16.50 38.34
C GLY A 36 0.06 17.50 37.73
N PHE A 37 0.53 18.59 37.11
CA PHE A 37 -0.34 19.57 36.48
C PHE A 37 -1.00 18.98 35.23
N VAL A 38 -2.34 19.00 35.12
CA VAL A 38 -3.09 18.53 33.95
C VAL A 38 -2.90 19.51 32.80
N LEU A 39 -2.37 19.01 31.70
CA LEU A 39 -2.08 19.79 30.47
C LEU A 39 -3.29 19.78 29.54
N SER A 40 -3.99 18.66 29.43
CA SER A 40 -5.20 18.50 28.65
C SER A 40 -6.13 17.49 29.34
N GLU A 41 -7.43 17.83 29.45
CA GLU A 41 -8.45 16.96 30.08
C GLU A 41 -9.09 15.96 29.10
N ARG A 42 -8.87 16.16 27.80
CA ARG A 42 -9.44 15.29 26.73
C ARG A 42 -8.41 15.15 25.61
N VAL A 43 -7.67 14.07 25.66
CA VAL A 43 -6.77 13.69 24.56
C VAL A 43 -7.59 12.85 23.59
N GLU A 44 -7.64 13.29 22.33
CA GLU A 44 -8.29 12.52 21.28
C GLU A 44 -7.48 11.25 20.99
N ASP A 45 -8.11 10.10 21.11
CA ASP A 45 -7.54 8.83 20.67
C ASP A 45 -7.82 8.68 19.16
N SER A 46 -6.76 8.74 18.36
CA SER A 46 -6.83 8.52 16.92
C SER A 46 -6.89 7.03 16.54
N GLY A 47 -6.85 6.14 17.53
CA GLY A 47 -6.95 4.71 17.33
C GLY A 47 -8.36 4.25 16.91
N PRO A 48 -8.49 3.05 16.35
CA PRO A 48 -9.79 2.51 16.01
C PRO A 48 -10.58 2.19 17.30
N GLU A 49 -11.81 2.70 17.44
CA GLU A 49 -12.72 2.47 18.58
C GLU A 49 -12.95 0.97 18.85
N ARG A 50 -12.76 0.13 17.87
CA ARG A 50 -12.97 -1.30 17.95
C ARG A 50 -11.84 -2.06 17.27
N ARG A 51 -11.24 -3.01 17.97
CA ARG A 51 -10.29 -3.95 17.36
C ARG A 51 -11.08 -4.93 16.49
N SER A 52 -10.81 -4.95 15.19
CA SER A 52 -11.26 -5.98 14.27
C SER A 52 -10.25 -7.12 14.27
N PHE A 53 -10.70 -8.35 14.46
CA PHE A 53 -9.87 -9.53 14.30
C PHE A 53 -10.01 -10.02 12.85
N LEU A 54 -8.95 -10.64 12.32
CA LEU A 54 -8.91 -11.17 10.94
C LEU A 54 -10.06 -12.15 10.62
N ASP A 55 -10.72 -12.70 11.64
CA ASP A 55 -11.82 -13.65 11.53
C ASP A 55 -13.20 -12.96 11.51
N ASP A 56 -13.29 -11.67 11.79
CA ASP A 56 -14.51 -10.90 11.71
C ASP A 56 -14.88 -10.63 10.24
N ARG A 57 -15.90 -11.36 9.74
CA ARG A 57 -16.41 -11.22 8.36
C ARG A 57 -17.06 -9.86 8.07
N VAL A 58 -17.25 -9.03 9.06
CA VAL A 58 -17.90 -7.72 8.94
C VAL A 58 -17.05 -6.69 9.68
N ASP A 59 -16.44 -5.79 8.93
CA ASP A 59 -15.82 -4.61 9.51
C ASP A 59 -16.92 -3.72 10.13
N ARG A 60 -16.91 -3.62 11.46
CA ARG A 60 -17.84 -2.80 12.24
C ARG A 60 -17.22 -1.47 12.67
N GLY A 61 -16.05 -1.14 12.13
CA GLY A 61 -15.40 0.15 12.36
C GLY A 61 -16.29 1.29 11.85
N ARG A 62 -16.43 2.35 12.66
CA ARG A 62 -17.11 3.59 12.24
C ARG A 62 -16.17 4.49 11.44
N THR A 63 -14.89 4.24 11.52
CA THR A 63 -13.87 4.96 10.75
C THR A 63 -13.93 4.55 9.28
N GLY A 64 -13.75 5.50 8.38
CA GLY A 64 -13.60 5.23 6.95
C GLY A 64 -12.37 4.36 6.66
N SER A 65 -12.23 3.95 5.42
CA SER A 65 -11.04 3.20 5.00
C SER A 65 -9.78 4.04 5.18
N GLY A 66 -8.70 3.42 5.68
CA GLY A 66 -7.42 4.10 5.89
C GLY A 66 -6.90 4.86 4.67
N VAL A 67 -6.09 5.88 4.93
CA VAL A 67 -5.42 6.66 3.89
C VAL A 67 -4.49 5.74 3.09
N SER A 68 -4.61 5.75 1.77
CA SER A 68 -3.80 4.93 0.87
C SER A 68 -3.53 5.67 -0.44
N LEU A 69 -2.28 5.67 -0.90
CA LEU A 69 -1.90 6.24 -2.19
C LEU A 69 -2.47 5.44 -3.36
N ALA A 70 -2.83 4.17 -3.14
CA ALA A 70 -3.45 3.31 -4.14
C ALA A 70 -4.94 3.60 -4.38
N LYS A 71 -5.53 4.55 -3.65
CA LYS A 71 -6.87 5.08 -3.92
C LYS A 71 -6.75 6.41 -4.67
N HIS A 72 -7.65 6.66 -5.64
CA HIS A 72 -7.58 7.89 -6.46
C HIS A 72 -7.67 9.17 -5.62
N ASP A 73 -8.49 9.16 -4.58
CA ASP A 73 -8.76 10.23 -3.61
C ASP A 73 -7.96 10.09 -2.30
N GLN A 74 -7.01 9.15 -2.22
CA GLN A 74 -6.24 8.82 -1.03
C GLN A 74 -7.09 8.34 0.17
N GLY A 75 -8.35 7.99 -0.05
CA GLY A 75 -9.28 7.56 0.99
C GLY A 75 -10.06 8.69 1.64
N LEU A 76 -10.05 9.90 1.06
CA LEU A 76 -10.77 11.06 1.58
C LEU A 76 -12.28 11.02 1.31
N SER A 77 -12.73 10.32 0.26
CA SER A 77 -14.15 10.17 -0.02
C SER A 77 -14.77 9.01 0.74
N THR A 78 -16.02 9.19 1.12
CA THR A 78 -16.84 8.13 1.71
C THR A 78 -17.50 7.31 0.62
N ILE A 79 -17.67 6.01 0.85
CA ILE A 79 -18.32 5.10 -0.09
C ILE A 79 -19.62 4.60 0.53
N ILE A 80 -20.73 4.71 -0.21
CA ILE A 80 -22.00 4.12 0.23
C ILE A 80 -21.89 2.60 0.14
N ASN A 81 -22.00 1.93 1.29
CA ASN A 81 -21.84 0.49 1.42
C ASN A 81 -22.72 -0.28 0.39
N PRO A 82 -22.17 -1.25 -0.36
CA PRO A 82 -22.91 -2.05 -1.33
C PRO A 82 -23.93 -3.02 -0.68
N ILE A 83 -23.82 -3.26 0.62
CA ILE A 83 -24.69 -4.18 1.34
C ILE A 83 -26.09 -3.59 1.45
N ASN A 84 -27.11 -4.35 1.03
CA ASN A 84 -28.51 -3.94 1.12
C ASN A 84 -29.16 -4.40 2.45
N LYS A 85 -28.49 -4.14 3.57
CA LYS A 85 -28.94 -4.45 4.92
C LYS A 85 -28.93 -3.18 5.77
N ASP A 86 -29.83 -3.12 6.71
CA ASP A 86 -29.88 -2.08 7.73
C ASP A 86 -28.81 -2.32 8.82
N ALA A 87 -28.57 -1.33 9.69
CA ALA A 87 -27.65 -1.43 10.82
C ALA A 87 -27.96 -2.63 11.75
N SER A 88 -29.22 -3.04 11.84
CA SER A 88 -29.68 -4.24 12.56
C SER A 88 -29.49 -5.56 11.78
N GLY A 89 -28.92 -5.52 10.56
CA GLY A 89 -28.71 -6.71 9.72
C GLY A 89 -29.93 -7.17 8.92
N LYS A 90 -31.08 -6.49 9.04
CA LYS A 90 -32.32 -6.82 8.31
C LYS A 90 -32.20 -6.39 6.83
N PRO A 91 -32.77 -7.16 5.88
CA PRO A 91 -32.79 -6.77 4.50
C PRO A 91 -33.67 -5.54 4.28
N LEU A 92 -33.18 -4.60 3.47
CA LEU A 92 -33.93 -3.37 3.13
C LEU A 92 -35.12 -3.66 2.23
N SER A 93 -36.18 -2.82 2.33
CA SER A 93 -37.34 -2.87 1.45
C SER A 93 -36.96 -2.61 -0.03
N SER A 94 -37.80 -3.03 -0.97
CA SER A 94 -37.57 -2.85 -2.40
C SER A 94 -37.45 -1.37 -2.79
N LEU A 95 -38.25 -0.50 -2.21
CA LEU A 95 -38.18 0.95 -2.44
C LEU A 95 -36.85 1.51 -1.96
N MET A 96 -36.42 1.16 -0.75
CA MET A 96 -35.14 1.62 -0.20
C MET A 96 -33.94 1.11 -1.02
N LYS A 97 -33.97 -0.14 -1.50
CA LYS A 97 -32.96 -0.69 -2.40
C LYS A 97 -32.82 0.12 -3.69
N ASN A 98 -33.93 0.52 -4.30
CA ASN A 98 -33.92 1.35 -5.51
C ASN A 98 -33.36 2.74 -5.24
N THR A 99 -33.74 3.35 -4.14
CA THR A 99 -33.19 4.66 -3.71
C THR A 99 -31.69 4.59 -3.48
N LEU A 100 -31.21 3.56 -2.73
CA LEU A 100 -29.78 3.36 -2.51
C LEU A 100 -29.01 3.08 -3.80
N LYS A 101 -29.57 2.31 -4.73
CA LYS A 101 -28.96 2.08 -6.05
C LYS A 101 -28.78 3.40 -6.81
N ARG A 102 -29.79 4.27 -6.78
CA ARG A 102 -29.69 5.60 -7.37
C ARG A 102 -28.64 6.46 -6.68
N LEU A 103 -28.62 6.50 -5.37
CA LEU A 103 -27.63 7.25 -4.58
C LEU A 103 -26.20 6.78 -4.86
N ARG A 104 -25.94 5.47 -4.88
CA ARG A 104 -24.63 4.90 -5.25
C ARG A 104 -24.20 5.28 -6.68
N THR A 105 -25.15 5.37 -7.61
CA THR A 105 -24.86 5.79 -8.98
C THR A 105 -24.49 7.26 -9.03
N LEU A 106 -25.19 8.10 -8.28
CA LEU A 106 -24.90 9.54 -8.19
C LEU A 106 -23.56 9.78 -7.48
N ASP A 107 -23.32 9.08 -6.38
CA ASP A 107 -22.06 9.11 -5.63
C ASP A 107 -20.88 8.79 -6.55
N ARG A 108 -20.93 7.65 -7.26
CA ARG A 108 -19.88 7.28 -8.24
C ARG A 108 -19.68 8.34 -9.33
N ARG A 109 -20.75 8.99 -9.78
CA ARG A 109 -20.64 10.06 -10.80
C ARG A 109 -20.04 11.33 -10.22
N SER A 110 -20.31 11.64 -8.96
CA SER A 110 -19.79 12.84 -8.29
C SER A 110 -18.31 12.73 -7.93
N GLN A 111 -17.79 11.51 -7.74
CA GLN A 111 -16.37 11.26 -7.38
C GLN A 111 -15.39 11.53 -8.54
N VAL A 112 -15.86 11.61 -9.78
CA VAL A 112 -15.01 11.69 -10.97
C VAL A 112 -15.19 13.01 -11.69
N TYR A 113 -14.38 14.00 -11.34
CA TYR A 113 -14.45 15.32 -11.95
C TYR A 113 -13.48 15.49 -13.12
N THR A 114 -12.25 15.04 -12.98
CA THR A 114 -11.18 15.32 -13.95
C THR A 114 -10.82 14.08 -14.80
N PRO A 115 -10.25 14.28 -16.00
CA PRO A 115 -9.67 13.18 -16.78
C PRO A 115 -8.54 12.46 -16.04
N VAL A 116 -7.85 13.16 -15.13
CA VAL A 116 -6.78 12.60 -14.30
C VAL A 116 -7.36 11.60 -13.28
N ASP A 117 -8.49 11.95 -12.64
CA ASP A 117 -9.14 11.06 -11.66
C ASP A 117 -9.61 9.77 -12.35
N ARG A 118 -10.19 9.89 -13.56
CA ARG A 118 -10.57 8.70 -14.36
C ARG A 118 -9.39 7.80 -14.67
N ASN A 119 -8.26 8.40 -15.03
CA ASN A 119 -7.02 7.66 -15.26
C ASN A 119 -6.54 6.96 -13.99
N LEU A 120 -6.51 7.67 -12.84
CA LEU A 120 -6.11 7.10 -11.55
C LEU A 120 -7.02 5.94 -11.13
N ILE A 121 -8.34 6.08 -11.25
CA ILE A 121 -9.29 5.01 -10.93
C ILE A 121 -9.02 3.78 -11.80
N GLN A 122 -8.86 3.96 -13.10
CA GLN A 122 -8.59 2.85 -14.00
C GLN A 122 -7.23 2.19 -13.70
N ALA A 123 -6.19 2.98 -13.48
CA ALA A 123 -4.86 2.49 -13.15
C ALA A 123 -4.84 1.72 -11.83
N PHE A 124 -5.48 2.23 -10.78
CA PHE A 124 -5.46 1.59 -9.47
C PHE A 124 -6.36 0.35 -9.39
N ASN A 125 -7.44 0.29 -10.16
CA ASN A 125 -8.20 -0.95 -10.34
C ASN A 125 -7.33 -2.04 -11.01
N GLU A 126 -6.56 -1.66 -12.02
CA GLU A 126 -5.62 -2.58 -12.66
C GLU A 126 -4.48 -2.97 -11.72
N LEU A 127 -3.99 -2.05 -10.91
CA LEU A 127 -2.98 -2.31 -9.89
C LEU A 127 -3.46 -3.32 -8.84
N THR A 128 -4.69 -3.18 -8.36
CA THR A 128 -5.32 -4.13 -7.42
C THR A 128 -5.45 -5.51 -8.06
N ARG A 129 -5.87 -5.58 -9.32
CA ARG A 129 -5.94 -6.84 -10.07
C ARG A 129 -4.57 -7.51 -10.20
N LEU A 130 -3.51 -6.74 -10.43
CA LEU A 130 -2.15 -7.26 -10.49
C LEU A 130 -1.65 -7.70 -9.11
N LYS A 131 -2.00 -6.99 -8.04
CA LYS A 131 -1.72 -7.37 -6.66
C LYS A 131 -2.23 -8.79 -6.37
N ASP A 132 -3.52 -9.03 -6.66
CA ASP A 132 -4.17 -10.30 -6.38
C ASP A 132 -3.53 -11.45 -7.17
N LYS A 133 -3.26 -11.24 -8.47
CA LYS A 133 -2.62 -12.25 -9.32
C LYS A 133 -1.18 -12.58 -8.94
N LEU A 134 -0.41 -11.59 -8.51
CA LEU A 134 0.99 -11.75 -8.15
C LEU A 134 1.22 -11.99 -6.66
N ALA A 135 0.15 -11.99 -5.85
CA ALA A 135 0.19 -12.09 -4.38
C ALA A 135 1.23 -11.13 -3.76
N LEU A 136 1.06 -9.82 -4.01
CA LEU A 136 1.97 -8.78 -3.54
C LEU A 136 1.47 -8.15 -2.24
N SER A 137 2.42 -7.68 -1.42
CA SER A 137 2.10 -6.96 -0.18
C SER A 137 1.58 -5.54 -0.46
N ASP A 138 0.85 -4.96 0.50
CA ASP A 138 0.34 -3.60 0.41
C ASP A 138 1.45 -2.55 0.29
N ALA A 139 2.60 -2.78 0.91
CA ALA A 139 3.76 -1.89 0.81
C ALA A 139 4.27 -1.72 -0.64
N VAL A 140 4.30 -2.81 -1.41
CA VAL A 140 4.67 -2.76 -2.84
C VAL A 140 3.65 -1.95 -3.64
N ILE A 141 2.37 -2.13 -3.34
CA ILE A 141 1.26 -1.43 -4.00
C ILE A 141 1.29 0.07 -3.72
N GLU A 142 1.51 0.46 -2.47
CA GLU A 142 1.67 1.86 -2.07
C GLU A 142 2.87 2.51 -2.80
N ARG A 143 3.97 1.78 -2.88
CA ARG A 143 5.15 2.26 -3.63
C ARG A 143 4.89 2.39 -5.13
N ALA A 144 4.19 1.43 -5.73
CA ALA A 144 3.79 1.48 -7.14
C ALA A 144 2.84 2.67 -7.41
N ALA A 145 1.87 2.89 -6.53
CA ALA A 145 0.96 4.02 -6.62
C ALA A 145 1.69 5.36 -6.51
N TYR A 146 2.66 5.47 -5.62
CA TYR A 146 3.51 6.66 -5.51
C TYR A 146 4.27 6.94 -6.81
N ILE A 147 4.93 5.93 -7.38
CA ILE A 147 5.67 6.06 -8.66
C ILE A 147 4.72 6.49 -9.78
N TYR A 148 3.52 5.88 -9.84
CA TYR A 148 2.54 6.20 -10.88
C TYR A 148 1.98 7.63 -10.74
N ARG A 149 1.71 8.12 -9.52
CA ARG A 149 1.30 9.50 -9.26
C ARG A 149 2.36 10.49 -9.72
N LYS A 150 3.63 10.26 -9.37
CA LYS A 150 4.75 11.07 -9.89
C LYS A 150 4.84 11.06 -11.41
N ALA A 151 4.58 9.90 -12.05
CA ALA A 151 4.56 9.82 -13.50
C ALA A 151 3.43 10.66 -14.14
N ILE A 152 2.26 10.77 -13.47
CA ILE A 152 1.16 11.64 -13.91
C ILE A 152 1.55 13.12 -13.75
N GLU A 153 2.09 13.52 -12.60
CA GLU A 153 2.56 14.89 -12.33
C GLU A 153 3.56 15.35 -13.40
N ASN A 154 4.51 14.50 -13.76
CA ASN A 154 5.49 14.77 -14.81
C ASN A 154 4.94 14.53 -16.24
N LYS A 155 3.62 14.31 -16.40
CA LYS A 155 2.93 14.11 -17.69
C LYS A 155 3.48 12.95 -18.53
N LEU A 156 4.19 11.99 -17.95
CA LEU A 156 4.83 10.86 -18.62
C LEU A 156 3.84 9.82 -19.16
N VAL A 157 2.62 9.80 -18.61
CA VAL A 157 1.54 8.87 -19.00
C VAL A 157 0.92 9.24 -20.35
N ARG A 158 1.08 10.50 -20.79
CA ARG A 158 0.45 11.00 -22.01
C ARG A 158 0.89 10.23 -23.26
N GLY A 159 -0.04 9.74 -24.05
CA GLY A 159 0.23 8.98 -25.28
C GLY A 159 0.70 7.53 -25.06
N ARG A 160 0.54 7.00 -23.84
CA ARG A 160 0.89 5.61 -23.48
C ARG A 160 -0.28 4.87 -22.90
N SER A 161 -0.23 3.53 -22.95
CA SER A 161 -1.27 2.70 -22.34
C SER A 161 -1.18 2.79 -20.81
N ILE A 162 -2.34 2.90 -20.16
CA ILE A 162 -2.44 2.92 -18.70
C ILE A 162 -1.93 1.59 -18.13
N SER A 163 -2.33 0.46 -18.74
CA SER A 163 -1.89 -0.88 -18.31
C SER A 163 -0.37 -1.07 -18.40
N GLY A 164 0.27 -0.60 -19.47
CA GLY A 164 1.72 -0.66 -19.61
C GLY A 164 2.46 0.22 -18.61
N MET A 165 1.94 1.43 -18.35
CA MET A 165 2.53 2.35 -17.38
C MET A 165 2.38 1.85 -15.94
N ILE A 166 1.19 1.34 -15.54
CA ILE A 166 0.98 0.83 -14.19
C ILE A 166 1.77 -0.47 -13.94
N ALA A 167 1.83 -1.35 -14.93
CA ALA A 167 2.65 -2.56 -14.87
C ALA A 167 4.15 -2.23 -14.72
N SER A 168 4.64 -1.19 -15.41
CA SER A 168 6.02 -0.73 -15.27
C SER A 168 6.29 -0.07 -13.92
N ALA A 169 5.33 0.69 -13.37
CA ALA A 169 5.41 1.25 -12.02
C ALA A 169 5.42 0.15 -10.94
N LEU A 170 4.61 -0.89 -11.13
CA LEU A 170 4.60 -2.06 -10.25
C LEU A 170 5.94 -2.82 -10.30
N TYR A 171 6.49 -3.04 -11.50
CA TYR A 171 7.81 -3.67 -11.64
C TYR A 171 8.90 -2.84 -10.97
N ALA A 172 8.87 -1.51 -11.11
CA ALA A 172 9.79 -0.61 -10.42
C ALA A 172 9.66 -0.72 -8.90
N ALA A 173 8.43 -0.73 -8.39
CA ALA A 173 8.16 -0.91 -6.96
C ALA A 173 8.64 -2.26 -6.43
N CYS A 174 8.43 -3.35 -7.17
CA CYS A 174 8.94 -4.68 -6.81
C CYS A 174 10.47 -4.70 -6.69
N ARG A 175 11.17 -3.97 -7.55
CA ARG A 175 12.64 -3.84 -7.48
C ARG A 175 13.09 -3.01 -6.29
N ASP A 176 12.40 -1.91 -6.03
CA ASP A 176 12.70 -1.00 -4.93
C ASP A 176 12.46 -1.64 -3.55
N THR A 177 11.45 -2.51 -3.44
CA THR A 177 11.10 -3.25 -2.22
C THR A 177 11.75 -4.64 -2.13
N GLU A 178 12.73 -4.93 -2.99
CA GLU A 178 13.45 -6.21 -3.04
C GLU A 178 12.52 -7.45 -3.16
N THR A 179 11.32 -7.27 -3.69
CA THR A 179 10.37 -8.35 -3.94
C THR A 179 10.64 -8.95 -5.32
N PRO A 180 11.19 -10.17 -5.43
CA PRO A 180 11.63 -10.71 -6.72
C PRO A 180 10.43 -11.03 -7.63
N ARG A 181 10.26 -10.25 -8.68
CA ARG A 181 9.29 -10.48 -9.78
C ARG A 181 9.96 -10.17 -11.10
N THR A 182 9.75 -11.04 -12.10
CA THR A 182 10.30 -10.82 -13.44
C THR A 182 9.38 -9.94 -14.29
N LEU A 183 9.95 -9.36 -15.34
CA LEU A 183 9.16 -8.65 -16.36
C LEU A 183 8.14 -9.58 -17.04
N ASN A 184 8.46 -10.88 -17.18
CA ASN A 184 7.56 -11.87 -17.75
C ASN A 184 6.36 -12.12 -16.83
N ASP A 185 6.58 -12.28 -15.52
CA ASP A 185 5.49 -12.45 -14.55
C ASP A 185 4.50 -11.28 -14.60
N VAL A 186 5.03 -10.07 -14.62
CA VAL A 186 4.19 -8.86 -14.67
C VAL A 186 3.48 -8.73 -16.01
N ALA A 187 4.12 -9.12 -17.12
CA ALA A 187 3.52 -9.10 -18.44
C ALA A 187 2.37 -10.11 -18.58
N GLU A 188 2.56 -11.31 -18.06
CA GLU A 188 1.55 -12.37 -18.05
C GLU A 188 0.36 -12.00 -17.15
N ALA A 189 0.62 -11.54 -15.94
CA ALA A 189 -0.43 -11.09 -15.01
C ALA A 189 -1.24 -9.92 -15.58
N GLY A 190 -0.57 -8.95 -16.23
CA GLY A 190 -1.15 -7.75 -16.82
C GLY A 190 -1.74 -7.95 -18.21
N ASN A 191 -1.52 -9.10 -18.84
CA ASN A 191 -1.85 -9.35 -20.24
C ASN A 191 -1.30 -8.24 -21.17
N THR A 192 -0.08 -7.80 -20.92
CA THR A 192 0.62 -6.74 -21.63
C THR A 192 1.91 -7.26 -22.26
N LYS A 193 2.37 -6.62 -23.33
CA LYS A 193 3.60 -7.05 -23.99
C LYS A 193 4.83 -6.69 -23.14
N ARG A 194 5.72 -7.66 -22.87
CA ARG A 194 6.98 -7.44 -22.14
C ARG A 194 7.78 -6.24 -22.68
N LYS A 195 7.85 -6.11 -24.02
CA LYS A 195 8.57 -5.00 -24.68
C LYS A 195 7.99 -3.62 -24.31
N GLU A 196 6.68 -3.54 -24.15
CA GLU A 196 5.98 -2.31 -23.75
C GLU A 196 6.31 -1.93 -22.31
N ILE A 197 6.21 -2.89 -21.39
CA ILE A 197 6.55 -2.69 -19.96
C ILE A 197 8.02 -2.26 -19.84
N ALA A 198 8.94 -2.94 -20.52
CA ALA A 198 10.36 -2.62 -20.49
C ALA A 198 10.66 -1.20 -21.03
N ARG A 199 9.90 -0.75 -22.05
CA ARG A 199 10.03 0.62 -22.60
C ARG A 199 9.51 1.66 -21.59
N CYS A 200 8.34 1.40 -20.99
CA CYS A 200 7.76 2.28 -19.98
C CYS A 200 8.65 2.32 -18.72
N TYR A 201 9.19 1.18 -18.28
CA TYR A 201 10.09 1.13 -17.14
C TYR A 201 11.36 1.96 -17.34
N ARG A 202 12.01 1.85 -18.51
CA ARG A 202 13.21 2.65 -18.83
C ARG A 202 12.92 4.15 -18.85
N LEU A 203 11.71 4.54 -19.28
CA LEU A 203 11.24 5.92 -19.21
C LEU A 203 11.10 6.38 -17.76
N LEU A 204 10.35 5.62 -16.92
CA LEU A 204 10.17 5.95 -15.51
C LEU A 204 11.51 6.04 -14.77
N TYR A 205 12.42 5.11 -15.05
CA TYR A 205 13.75 5.09 -14.46
C TYR A 205 14.54 6.37 -14.74
N ARG A 206 14.52 6.85 -15.99
CA ARG A 206 15.27 8.06 -16.40
C ARG A 206 14.62 9.35 -15.92
N GLU A 207 13.31 9.48 -16.13
CA GLU A 207 12.61 10.74 -15.88
C GLU A 207 12.30 10.99 -14.39
N LEU A 208 12.18 9.95 -13.59
CA LEU A 208 11.94 10.07 -12.16
C LEU A 208 13.21 9.89 -11.32
N ASP A 209 14.37 9.71 -11.95
CA ASP A 209 15.66 9.46 -11.30
C ASP A 209 15.56 8.40 -10.18
N LEU A 210 14.95 7.26 -10.51
CA LEU A 210 14.74 6.20 -9.55
C LEU A 210 16.05 5.48 -9.24
N LYS A 211 16.52 5.59 -7.99
CA LYS A 211 17.70 4.85 -7.52
C LYS A 211 17.29 3.41 -7.19
N MET A 212 17.39 2.53 -8.17
CA MET A 212 17.03 1.12 -7.99
C MET A 212 18.18 0.33 -7.37
N PRO A 213 17.92 -0.46 -6.31
CA PRO A 213 18.94 -1.35 -5.75
C PRO A 213 19.31 -2.44 -6.75
N VAL A 214 20.53 -2.95 -6.63
CA VAL A 214 20.97 -4.16 -7.34
C VAL A 214 20.25 -5.35 -6.71
N VAL A 215 19.59 -6.14 -7.55
CA VAL A 215 18.84 -7.32 -7.07
C VAL A 215 19.82 -8.36 -6.54
N ASP A 216 19.63 -8.77 -5.28
CA ASP A 216 20.42 -9.86 -4.69
C ASP A 216 19.81 -11.23 -5.11
N PRO A 217 20.57 -12.13 -5.75
CA PRO A 217 20.09 -13.44 -6.15
C PRO A 217 19.56 -14.29 -4.97
N ILE A 218 20.02 -14.02 -3.75
CA ILE A 218 19.56 -14.73 -2.56
C ILE A 218 18.06 -14.56 -2.33
N HIS A 219 17.49 -13.37 -2.60
CA HIS A 219 16.06 -13.12 -2.47
C HIS A 219 15.21 -13.91 -3.48
N CYS A 220 15.81 -14.30 -4.61
CA CYS A 220 15.13 -15.10 -5.64
C CYS A 220 15.03 -16.58 -5.26
N VAL A 221 15.95 -17.11 -4.44
CA VAL A 221 16.01 -18.53 -4.08
C VAL A 221 14.73 -19.02 -3.43
N ALA A 222 14.16 -18.22 -2.51
CA ALA A 222 12.94 -18.58 -1.80
C ALA A 222 11.77 -18.82 -2.77
N ARG A 223 11.60 -17.94 -3.76
CA ARG A 223 10.55 -18.04 -4.77
C ARG A 223 10.78 -19.21 -5.72
N ILE A 224 12.00 -19.35 -6.25
CA ILE A 224 12.34 -20.45 -7.18
C ILE A 224 12.16 -21.80 -6.49
N SER A 225 12.60 -21.92 -5.23
CA SER A 225 12.44 -23.16 -4.48
C SER A 225 10.99 -23.54 -4.21
N SER A 226 10.11 -22.54 -4.00
CA SER A 226 8.67 -22.78 -3.85
C SER A 226 8.01 -23.21 -5.16
N LEU A 227 8.43 -22.64 -6.29
CA LEU A 227 7.91 -23.03 -7.62
C LEU A 227 8.33 -24.44 -8.04
N LEU A 228 9.52 -24.88 -7.63
CA LEU A 228 10.09 -26.18 -7.97
C LEU A 228 9.86 -27.23 -6.86
N GLU A 229 9.15 -26.88 -5.79
CA GLU A 229 8.89 -27.74 -4.63
C GLU A 229 10.17 -28.38 -4.04
N ILE A 230 11.27 -27.62 -4.03
CA ILE A 230 12.57 -28.08 -3.59
C ILE A 230 12.63 -28.17 -2.06
N ALA A 231 13.24 -29.25 -1.54
CA ALA A 231 13.43 -29.46 -0.11
C ALA A 231 14.26 -28.32 0.54
N GLU A 232 13.93 -27.97 1.78
CA GLU A 232 14.59 -26.90 2.54
C GLU A 232 16.12 -27.09 2.67
N LYS A 233 16.59 -28.32 2.70
CA LYS A 233 18.00 -28.68 2.72
C LYS A 233 18.76 -28.16 1.50
N THR A 234 18.19 -28.36 0.32
CA THR A 234 18.75 -27.90 -0.96
C THR A 234 18.71 -26.38 -1.06
N LYS A 235 17.63 -25.75 -0.58
CA LYS A 235 17.50 -24.30 -0.53
C LYS A 235 18.62 -23.66 0.32
N ARG A 236 18.88 -24.21 1.50
CA ARG A 236 19.97 -23.74 2.38
C ARG A 236 21.35 -23.92 1.73
N TYR A 237 21.54 -25.02 1.00
CA TYR A 237 22.76 -25.24 0.24
C TYR A 237 22.95 -24.22 -0.88
N ALA A 238 21.90 -23.95 -1.66
CA ALA A 238 21.91 -22.94 -2.70
C ALA A 238 22.27 -21.55 -2.16
N VAL A 239 21.72 -21.15 -1.01
CA VAL A 239 22.06 -19.88 -0.36
C VAL A 239 23.55 -19.83 0.05
N LYS A 240 24.11 -20.95 0.54
CA LYS A 240 25.55 -21.02 0.88
C LYS A 240 26.41 -20.84 -0.37
N VAL A 241 26.09 -21.53 -1.46
CA VAL A 241 26.82 -21.43 -2.73
C VAL A 241 26.77 -19.99 -3.28
N LEU A 242 25.60 -19.34 -3.25
CA LEU A 242 25.47 -17.96 -3.72
C LEU A 242 26.25 -16.97 -2.84
N LYS A 243 26.35 -17.20 -1.53
CA LYS A 243 27.19 -16.36 -0.65
C LYS A 243 28.66 -16.46 -1.01
N VAL A 244 29.16 -17.68 -1.21
CA VAL A 244 30.55 -17.91 -1.63
C VAL A 244 30.82 -17.32 -3.00
N ALA A 245 29.92 -17.49 -3.98
CA ALA A 245 30.03 -16.90 -5.30
C ALA A 245 30.05 -15.36 -5.25
N LYS A 246 29.31 -14.75 -4.33
CA LYS A 246 29.31 -13.30 -4.10
C LYS A 246 30.63 -12.83 -3.48
N GLU A 247 31.21 -13.56 -2.55
CA GLU A 247 32.51 -13.25 -1.94
C GLU A 247 33.66 -13.33 -2.95
N HIS A 248 33.57 -14.24 -3.93
CA HIS A 248 34.53 -14.36 -5.03
C HIS A 248 34.22 -13.49 -6.27
N GLU A 249 33.21 -12.63 -6.18
CA GLU A 249 32.77 -11.74 -7.28
C GLU A 249 32.42 -12.45 -8.60
N GLU A 250 32.25 -13.78 -8.60
CA GLU A 250 31.93 -14.57 -9.80
C GLU A 250 30.52 -14.28 -10.36
N SER A 251 29.65 -13.67 -9.55
CA SER A 251 28.32 -13.24 -9.96
C SER A 251 28.27 -11.88 -10.64
N ALA A 252 29.40 -11.16 -10.70
CA ALA A 252 29.47 -9.82 -11.28
C ALA A 252 29.11 -9.83 -12.77
N GLY A 253 28.18 -8.95 -13.18
CA GLY A 253 27.72 -8.82 -14.56
C GLY A 253 26.76 -9.90 -15.05
N LYS A 254 26.37 -10.87 -14.20
CA LYS A 254 25.37 -11.90 -14.55
C LYS A 254 23.97 -11.48 -14.07
N ASP A 255 22.93 -11.95 -14.77
CA ASP A 255 21.55 -11.76 -14.33
C ASP A 255 21.33 -12.55 -13.02
N PRO A 256 20.76 -11.94 -11.96
CA PRO A 256 20.51 -12.59 -10.68
C PRO A 256 19.40 -13.64 -10.74
N MET A 257 18.70 -13.81 -11.84
CA MET A 257 17.61 -14.79 -12.04
C MET A 257 17.92 -15.78 -13.14
#